data_debb7904f5d415baab197b54881d61ff
#
_entry.id   debb7904f5d415baab197b54881d61ff
#
_cell.length_a   1.000
_cell.length_b   1.000
_cell.length_c   1.000
_cell.angle_alpha   90.00
_cell.angle_beta   90.00
_cell.angle_gamma   90.00
#
_symmetry.space_group_name_H-M   'P 1'
#
loop_
_entity.id
_entity.type
_entity.pdbx_description
1 polymer ?
#
loop_
_entity_poly.entity_id
_entity_poly.type
_entity_poly.pdbx_seq_one_letter_code
_entity_poly.pdbx_strand_id
1 'polypeptide(L)'
;MKLPMHRTLVARLTGLFVLLLVLFAVVLELLFNAMMERKMIAHYSKTMQRNAYAISQNLSEMIAPSDYEALDETPFIVGEDTLAPYMALIEHITNCNVYLIDEQHRVTGYFDGVVQTMSGRVLPNYIEQTIALGFMGKTPFLSAKIDGETHLTTSMPIMNAKSHVLGVVLLESTLRELGFAQVSSSDILLFSGAVAFALTALLGALFSRMFIQPITAVQRFAGRLASGEYDARMQNARRDEIGELARSMDILAERLDDARQRDERLHEQQSAFFATISHELKTPVTVIRGSLEALRDGVVSGEDDVRAYIGQMLAECKGLQRMIIDLLELSRLQNAGFSLNMGEVDVRELLSDVAMSVGALCERKGVVFVCSEPQCALLMTGDYARLRQMLLAVLDNAVKFTPAGKRVSLSMEGHTVIVADEGIGIPEEELAHIFERFRRTRGGNAQGTGLGLAICSEVARRHDIRIDVTSRVSAGTTFRFTFPDGGR
;
A
#
# COMPACT_ATOMS: atom_id res chain seq x y z
N MET A 1 -2.25 -12.35 17.99
CA MET A 1 -0.96 -12.46 18.70
C MET A 1 -0.19 -11.17 18.48
N LYS A 2 -0.17 -10.24 19.49
CA LYS A 2 0.56 -8.96 19.37
C LYS A 2 2.06 -9.27 19.43
N LEU A 3 2.79 -9.10 18.34
CA LEU A 3 4.24 -9.15 18.34
C LEU A 3 4.76 -8.10 19.33
N PRO A 4 5.78 -8.41 20.15
CA PRO A 4 6.36 -7.43 21.08
C PRO A 4 6.81 -6.20 20.28
N MET A 5 6.48 -5.01 20.79
CA MET A 5 6.63 -3.70 20.13
C MET A 5 8.03 -3.46 19.50
N HIS A 6 9.08 -4.03 20.08
CA HIS A 6 10.48 -3.94 19.60
C HIS A 6 10.79 -4.81 18.35
N ARG A 7 9.88 -5.70 17.91
CA ARG A 7 10.06 -6.54 16.70
C ARG A 7 9.31 -6.01 15.47
N THR A 8 8.50 -4.99 15.60
CA THR A 8 7.77 -4.41 14.47
C THR A 8 8.74 -3.60 13.59
N LEU A 9 8.54 -3.64 12.28
CA LEU A 9 9.29 -2.83 11.30
C LEU A 9 9.29 -1.35 11.70
N VAL A 10 8.15 -0.89 12.19
CA VAL A 10 7.93 0.47 12.70
C VAL A 10 8.85 0.81 13.85
N ALA A 11 8.94 -0.04 14.88
CA ALA A 11 9.82 0.20 16.01
C ALA A 11 11.31 0.21 15.62
N ARG A 12 11.70 -0.65 14.67
CA ARG A 12 13.07 -0.66 14.12
C ARG A 12 13.37 0.60 13.33
N LEU A 13 12.46 1.04 12.47
CA LEU A 13 12.64 2.25 11.66
C LEU A 13 12.68 3.51 12.54
N THR A 14 11.79 3.60 13.52
CA THR A 14 11.80 4.69 14.51
C THR A 14 13.08 4.68 15.34
N GLY A 15 13.50 3.52 15.81
CA GLY A 15 14.74 3.37 16.57
C GLY A 15 15.98 3.76 15.75
N LEU A 16 16.06 3.37 14.49
CA LEU A 16 17.14 3.74 13.57
C LEU A 16 17.17 5.27 13.34
N PHE A 17 16.01 5.88 13.13
CA PHE A 17 15.89 7.31 12.90
C PHE A 17 16.30 8.13 14.13
N VAL A 18 15.85 7.73 15.32
CA VAL A 18 16.24 8.36 16.59
C VAL A 18 17.76 8.19 16.82
N LEU A 19 18.30 6.99 16.59
CA LEU A 19 19.73 6.73 16.70
C LEU A 19 20.56 7.63 15.78
N LEU A 20 20.12 7.80 14.54
CA LEU A 20 20.79 8.63 13.53
C LEU A 20 20.77 10.11 13.91
N LEU A 21 19.65 10.60 14.47
CA LEU A 21 19.53 11.97 14.97
C LEU A 21 20.42 12.22 16.20
N VAL A 22 20.48 11.27 17.13
CA VAL A 22 21.37 11.37 18.31
C VAL A 22 22.83 11.36 17.85
N LEU A 23 23.20 10.47 16.93
CA LEU A 23 24.54 10.43 16.36
C LEU A 23 24.91 11.75 15.69
N PHE A 24 24.01 12.32 14.90
CA PHE A 24 24.20 13.62 14.25
C PHE A 24 24.39 14.75 15.28
N ALA A 25 23.58 14.78 16.34
CA ALA A 25 23.73 15.76 17.42
C ALA A 25 25.09 15.66 18.11
N VAL A 26 25.57 14.46 18.41
CA VAL A 26 26.91 14.23 19.02
C VAL A 26 28.02 14.67 18.06
N VAL A 27 27.93 14.35 16.78
CA VAL A 27 28.94 14.76 15.78
C VAL A 27 28.97 16.29 15.63
N LEU A 28 27.79 16.91 15.61
CA LEU A 28 27.69 18.40 15.51
C LEU A 28 28.33 19.07 16.72
N GLU A 29 28.12 18.53 17.92
CA GLU A 29 28.69 19.03 19.16
C GLU A 29 30.20 18.89 19.19
N LEU A 30 30.75 17.76 18.77
CA LEU A 30 32.19 17.55 18.67
C LEU A 30 32.84 18.50 17.67
N LEU A 31 32.22 18.72 16.52
CA LEU A 31 32.69 19.65 15.50
C LEU A 31 32.63 21.12 16.01
N PHE A 32 31.55 21.48 16.72
CA PHE A 32 31.42 22.81 17.29
C PHE A 32 32.52 23.09 18.32
N ASN A 33 32.77 22.16 19.26
CA ASN A 33 33.81 22.29 20.26
C ASN A 33 35.20 22.43 19.62
N ALA A 34 35.53 21.57 18.64
CA ALA A 34 36.81 21.63 17.93
C ALA A 34 37.00 22.95 17.17
N MET A 35 35.90 23.47 16.57
CA MET A 35 35.94 24.76 15.84
C MET A 35 36.08 25.95 16.78
N MET A 36 35.41 25.91 17.94
CA MET A 36 35.52 26.96 18.97
C MET A 36 36.93 27.02 19.56
N GLU A 37 37.53 25.89 19.94
CA GLU A 37 38.90 25.84 20.44
C GLU A 37 39.88 26.47 19.46
N ARG A 38 39.81 26.12 18.16
CA ARG A 38 40.67 26.71 17.12
C ARG A 38 40.48 28.23 16.96
N LYS A 39 39.24 28.69 16.90
CA LYS A 39 38.95 30.15 16.78
C LYS A 39 39.47 30.94 17.97
N MET A 40 39.40 30.34 19.15
CA MET A 40 39.84 30.99 20.37
C MET A 40 41.35 31.06 20.45
N ILE A 41 42.07 29.99 20.18
CA ILE A 41 43.53 30.00 20.09
C ILE A 41 43.99 31.09 19.11
N ALA A 42 43.35 31.18 17.95
CA ALA A 42 43.70 32.23 16.96
C ALA A 42 43.38 33.64 17.43
N HIS A 43 42.31 33.85 18.21
CA HIS A 43 41.96 35.18 18.76
C HIS A 43 42.97 35.60 19.84
N TYR A 44 43.23 34.72 20.78
CA TYR A 44 44.18 34.98 21.86
C TYR A 44 45.62 35.13 21.36
N SER A 45 46.03 34.35 20.35
CA SER A 45 47.31 34.50 19.69
C SER A 45 47.58 35.98 19.26
N LYS A 46 46.62 36.57 18.56
CA LYS A 46 46.74 37.97 18.13
C LYS A 46 46.79 38.94 19.30
N THR A 47 46.00 38.73 20.33
CA THR A 47 45.95 39.59 21.52
C THR A 47 47.21 39.48 22.34
N MET A 48 47.70 38.29 22.58
CA MET A 48 48.96 38.05 23.33
C MET A 48 50.17 38.61 22.59
N GLN A 49 50.27 38.42 21.28
CA GLN A 49 51.36 39.00 20.45
C GLN A 49 51.31 40.53 20.46
N ARG A 50 50.14 41.12 20.34
CA ARG A 50 49.98 42.58 20.45
C ARG A 50 50.38 43.11 21.85
N ASN A 51 50.01 42.43 22.90
CA ASN A 51 50.37 42.77 24.25
C ASN A 51 51.90 42.63 24.47
N ALA A 52 52.49 41.50 24.02
CA ALA A 52 53.94 41.27 24.08
C ALA A 52 54.74 42.36 23.31
N TYR A 53 54.22 42.79 22.13
CA TYR A 53 54.82 43.87 21.38
C TYR A 53 54.77 45.21 22.14
N ALA A 54 53.62 45.57 22.68
CA ALA A 54 53.47 46.83 23.47
C ALA A 54 54.36 46.83 24.72
N ILE A 55 54.49 45.67 25.42
CA ILE A 55 55.37 45.54 26.55
C ILE A 55 56.82 45.68 26.14
N SER A 56 57.23 45.00 25.07
CA SER A 56 58.60 45.02 24.56
C SER A 56 58.99 46.45 24.14
N GLN A 57 58.09 47.22 23.46
CA GLN A 57 58.35 48.62 23.10
C GLN A 57 58.51 49.51 24.32
N ASN A 58 57.59 49.46 25.26
CA ASN A 58 57.70 50.25 26.49
C ASN A 58 58.99 49.94 27.28
N LEU A 59 59.36 48.66 27.36
CA LEU A 59 60.60 48.25 28.03
C LEU A 59 61.82 48.75 27.24
N SER A 60 61.81 48.70 25.93
CA SER A 60 62.91 49.25 25.13
C SER A 60 63.09 50.72 25.31
N GLU A 61 62.02 51.51 25.46
CA GLU A 61 62.06 52.96 25.77
C GLU A 61 62.53 53.20 27.22
N MET A 62 62.17 52.35 28.15
CA MET A 62 62.61 52.49 29.55
C MET A 62 64.09 52.11 29.74
N ILE A 63 64.62 51.20 28.91
CA ILE A 63 65.99 50.70 28.96
C ILE A 63 66.95 51.54 28.10
N ALA A 64 66.48 52.40 27.21
CA ALA A 64 67.27 53.19 26.26
C ALA A 64 67.43 54.66 26.74
N PRO A 65 67.96 54.97 27.88
CA PRO A 65 68.38 56.32 28.16
C PRO A 65 69.79 56.55 27.60
N SER A 66 70.09 57.79 27.39
CA SER A 66 71.27 58.40 26.77
C SER A 66 72.66 57.93 27.28
N ASP A 67 72.77 57.00 28.20
CA ASP A 67 74.06 56.65 28.85
C ASP A 67 74.64 55.30 28.43
N TYR A 68 74.05 54.62 27.43
CA TYR A 68 74.48 53.28 26.98
C TYR A 68 75.77 53.26 26.14
N GLU A 69 76.44 54.37 25.91
CA GLU A 69 77.76 54.43 25.25
C GLU A 69 78.94 53.95 26.14
N ALA A 70 78.71 53.71 27.43
CA ALA A 70 79.80 53.44 28.36
C ALA A 70 79.75 52.04 29.04
N LEU A 71 78.81 51.17 28.71
CA LEU A 71 78.61 49.93 29.47
C LEU A 71 78.67 48.67 28.54
N ASP A 72 79.89 48.26 28.21
CA ASP A 72 80.14 47.02 27.43
C ASP A 72 80.00 45.75 28.29
N GLU A 73 79.70 45.82 29.59
CA GLU A 73 79.69 44.66 30.52
C GLU A 73 78.65 44.72 31.65
N THR A 74 77.64 45.59 31.68
CA THR A 74 76.68 45.56 32.77
C THR A 74 75.43 44.78 32.42
N PRO A 75 74.99 43.81 33.25
CA PRO A 75 73.77 43.07 33.01
C PRO A 75 72.56 44.03 33.02
N PHE A 76 71.54 43.67 32.20
CA PHE A 76 70.21 44.29 32.12
C PHE A 76 69.63 44.45 33.57
N ILE A 77 69.88 45.62 34.22
CA ILE A 77 69.35 45.92 35.54
C ILE A 77 68.44 47.14 35.43
N VAL A 78 67.19 46.95 35.15
CA VAL A 78 66.13 47.91 35.50
C VAL A 78 65.97 47.78 37.04
N GLY A 79 66.08 48.93 37.77
CA GLY A 79 65.98 48.87 39.25
C GLY A 79 64.71 48.13 39.67
N GLU A 80 64.85 47.20 40.58
CA GLU A 80 63.73 46.36 41.07
C GLU A 80 62.54 47.20 41.53
N ASP A 81 62.77 48.38 42.06
CA ASP A 81 61.73 49.32 42.55
C ASP A 81 60.86 49.89 41.42
N THR A 82 61.34 49.94 40.20
CA THR A 82 60.59 50.49 39.05
C THR A 82 59.97 49.38 38.22
N LEU A 83 60.59 48.25 38.17
CA LEU A 83 60.15 47.10 37.37
C LEU A 83 58.95 46.37 38.03
N ALA A 84 58.97 46.22 39.36
CA ALA A 84 57.96 45.48 40.10
C ALA A 84 56.51 46.07 39.90
N PRO A 85 56.27 47.38 40.07
CA PRO A 85 54.94 47.94 39.87
C PRO A 85 54.47 47.86 38.41
N TYR A 86 55.41 47.96 37.45
CA TYR A 86 55.10 47.86 36.02
C TYR A 86 54.72 46.43 35.66
N MET A 87 55.43 45.44 36.14
CA MET A 87 55.15 44.05 35.91
C MET A 87 53.80 43.61 36.51
N ALA A 88 53.50 44.07 37.76
CA ALA A 88 52.23 43.84 38.42
C ALA A 88 51.04 44.40 37.61
N LEU A 89 51.21 45.64 37.12
CA LEU A 89 50.19 46.29 36.29
C LEU A 89 49.94 45.52 34.97
N ILE A 90 51.01 45.07 34.32
CA ILE A 90 50.89 44.31 33.06
C ILE A 90 50.22 42.98 33.29
N GLU A 91 50.60 42.21 34.29
CA GLU A 91 49.98 40.96 34.67
C GLU A 91 48.49 41.10 34.89
N HIS A 92 48.10 42.13 35.65
CA HIS A 92 46.71 42.41 35.89
C HIS A 92 45.91 42.83 34.66
N ILE A 93 46.54 43.59 33.73
CA ILE A 93 45.89 44.06 32.49
C ILE A 93 45.82 42.90 31.45
N THR A 94 46.87 42.11 31.35
CA THR A 94 46.99 41.09 30.30
C THR A 94 46.41 39.76 30.69
N ASN A 95 46.25 39.53 31.98
CA ASN A 95 45.86 38.21 32.59
C ASN A 95 46.82 37.09 32.13
N CYS A 96 48.09 37.43 31.96
CA CYS A 96 49.14 36.52 31.53
C CYS A 96 50.33 36.60 32.48
N ASN A 97 50.97 35.48 32.75
CA ASN A 97 52.26 35.48 33.45
C ASN A 97 53.30 36.12 32.54
N VAL A 98 54.05 37.10 33.05
CA VAL A 98 55.03 37.89 32.31
C VAL A 98 56.41 37.58 32.84
N TYR A 99 57.28 37.10 31.93
CA TYR A 99 58.68 36.79 32.23
C TYR A 99 59.58 37.68 31.38
N LEU A 100 60.65 38.18 32.02
CA LEU A 100 61.75 38.85 31.35
C LEU A 100 62.94 37.93 31.34
N ILE A 101 63.58 37.78 30.21
CA ILE A 101 64.77 36.97 30.01
C ILE A 101 65.90 37.88 29.55
N ASP A 102 66.99 37.92 30.30
CA ASP A 102 68.17 38.71 29.96
C ASP A 102 69.11 37.99 28.98
N GLU A 103 70.14 38.69 28.48
CA GLU A 103 71.17 38.13 27.60
C GLU A 103 71.90 36.93 28.18
N GLN A 104 71.91 36.78 29.51
CA GLN A 104 72.54 35.68 30.23
C GLN A 104 71.53 34.51 30.48
N HIS A 105 70.37 34.59 29.81
CA HIS A 105 69.27 33.64 29.93
C HIS A 105 68.72 33.46 31.37
N ARG A 106 68.83 34.49 32.21
CA ARG A 106 68.22 34.52 33.52
C ARG A 106 66.79 34.96 33.38
N VAL A 107 65.87 34.18 33.88
CA VAL A 107 64.44 34.40 33.86
C VAL A 107 64.02 35.17 35.09
N THR A 108 63.41 36.32 34.94
CA THR A 108 62.81 37.10 36.03
C THR A 108 61.31 37.15 35.76
N GLY A 109 60.49 36.68 36.71
CA GLY A 109 59.04 36.72 36.59
C GLY A 109 58.46 37.47 37.82
N TYR A 110 57.22 37.94 37.66
CA TYR A 110 56.44 38.52 38.73
C TYR A 110 55.35 37.56 39.16
N PHE A 111 55.35 37.19 40.43
CA PHE A 111 54.38 36.30 41.04
C PHE A 111 53.93 36.83 42.40
N ASP A 112 52.61 36.81 42.63
CA ASP A 112 51.99 37.18 43.92
C ASP A 112 52.54 38.49 44.55
N GLY A 113 52.79 39.49 43.73
CA GLY A 113 53.29 40.79 44.23
C GLY A 113 54.81 40.87 44.38
N VAL A 114 55.61 39.85 44.05
CA VAL A 114 57.05 39.79 44.25
C VAL A 114 57.77 39.46 42.94
N VAL A 115 58.79 40.24 42.58
CA VAL A 115 59.70 39.87 41.49
C VAL A 115 60.64 38.76 41.94
N GLN A 116 60.62 37.66 41.25
CA GLN A 116 61.47 36.49 41.51
C GLN A 116 62.40 36.16 40.31
N THR A 117 63.67 35.95 40.60
CA THR A 117 64.61 35.48 39.58
C THR A 117 64.66 33.95 39.60
N MET A 118 64.32 33.35 38.49
CA MET A 118 64.27 31.88 38.33
C MET A 118 65.60 31.36 37.73
N SER A 119 66.71 31.67 38.30
CA SER A 119 68.01 31.16 37.83
C SER A 119 68.15 29.67 38.15
N GLY A 120 68.43 28.83 37.11
CA GLY A 120 68.65 27.42 37.28
C GLY A 120 67.44 26.51 37.31
N ARG A 121 66.22 27.04 37.09
CA ARG A 121 65.02 26.21 36.98
C ARG A 121 64.92 25.65 35.54
N VAL A 122 64.66 24.34 35.44
CA VAL A 122 64.43 23.70 34.14
C VAL A 122 63.02 24.17 33.67
N LEU A 123 63.00 24.92 32.61
CA LEU A 123 61.74 25.36 31.98
C LEU A 123 61.17 24.25 31.08
N PRO A 124 59.85 24.15 30.94
CA PRO A 124 59.27 23.24 30.00
C PRO A 124 59.77 23.49 28.57
N ASN A 125 59.93 22.45 27.80
CA ASN A 125 60.55 22.50 26.44
C ASN A 125 59.85 23.50 25.48
N TYR A 126 58.53 23.69 25.58
CA TYR A 126 57.77 24.64 24.76
C TYR A 126 58.09 26.10 25.13
N ILE A 127 58.42 26.37 26.40
CA ILE A 127 58.88 27.70 26.86
C ILE A 127 60.30 27.96 26.36
N GLU A 128 61.22 27.00 26.49
CA GLU A 128 62.59 27.14 26.00
C GLU A 128 62.63 27.36 24.49
N GLN A 129 61.80 26.67 23.70
CA GLN A 129 61.68 26.90 22.27
C GLN A 129 61.17 28.31 21.95
N THR A 130 60.19 28.80 22.69
CA THR A 130 59.63 30.16 22.52
C THR A 130 60.66 31.21 22.86
N ILE A 131 61.48 31.05 23.89
CA ILE A 131 62.56 31.94 24.27
C ILE A 131 63.67 31.99 23.21
N ALA A 132 64.12 30.82 22.76
CA ALA A 132 65.16 30.71 21.76
C ALA A 132 64.78 31.42 20.44
N LEU A 133 63.54 31.27 20.02
CA LEU A 133 63.00 31.98 18.83
C LEU A 133 62.94 33.50 19.04
N GLY A 134 62.63 33.92 20.26
CA GLY A 134 62.64 35.34 20.68
C GLY A 134 64.01 36.00 20.53
N PHE A 135 65.07 35.35 21.03
CA PHE A 135 66.43 35.81 20.85
C PHE A 135 66.89 35.85 19.40
N MET A 136 66.28 35.04 18.53
CA MET A 136 66.51 35.09 17.08
C MET A 136 65.77 36.24 16.38
N GLY A 137 65.14 37.15 17.15
CA GLY A 137 64.36 38.26 16.63
C GLY A 137 63.02 37.87 16.05
N LYS A 138 62.53 36.63 16.29
CA LYS A 138 61.19 36.14 15.87
C LYS A 138 60.17 36.37 16.97
N THR A 139 58.92 36.43 16.59
CA THR A 139 57.76 36.60 17.49
C THR A 139 56.90 35.32 17.45
N PRO A 140 57.38 34.19 18.01
CA PRO A 140 56.65 32.97 17.96
C PRO A 140 55.40 32.99 18.83
N PHE A 141 54.39 32.20 18.42
CA PHE A 141 53.27 31.83 19.28
C PHE A 141 53.20 30.32 19.28
N LEU A 142 53.29 29.67 20.43
CA LEU A 142 53.20 28.24 20.61
C LEU A 142 52.04 27.91 21.54
N SER A 143 51.36 26.81 21.25
CA SER A 143 50.38 26.21 22.11
C SER A 143 50.75 24.79 22.43
N ALA A 144 50.75 24.42 23.70
CA ALA A 144 51.05 23.07 24.17
C ALA A 144 49.94 22.59 25.13
N LYS A 145 49.58 21.32 25.05
CA LYS A 145 48.60 20.70 25.94
C LYS A 145 49.34 19.95 27.04
N ILE A 146 49.23 20.38 28.28
CA ILE A 146 49.92 19.84 29.45
C ILE A 146 48.88 19.60 30.54
N ASP A 147 48.84 18.43 31.11
CA ASP A 147 47.90 18.03 32.18
C ASP A 147 46.42 18.30 31.84
N GLY A 148 46.06 18.27 30.54
CA GLY A 148 44.68 18.52 30.08
C GLY A 148 44.37 20.00 29.84
N GLU A 149 45.24 20.92 30.22
CA GLU A 149 45.09 22.36 29.96
C GLU A 149 45.93 22.79 28.77
N THR A 150 45.39 23.76 27.98
CA THR A 150 46.10 24.30 26.81
C THR A 150 46.84 25.56 27.27
N HIS A 151 48.17 25.46 27.33
CA HIS A 151 49.10 26.56 27.59
C HIS A 151 49.41 27.29 26.28
N LEU A 152 49.36 28.61 26.37
CA LEU A 152 49.68 29.52 25.27
C LEU A 152 50.89 30.34 25.67
N THR A 153 51.90 30.34 24.76
CA THR A 153 53.13 31.14 25.00
C THR A 153 53.45 31.98 23.77
N THR A 154 53.97 33.16 24.04
CA THR A 154 54.49 34.05 23.00
C THR A 154 55.72 34.77 23.52
N SER A 155 56.70 35.04 22.71
CA SER A 155 57.84 35.89 23.06
C SER A 155 58.04 37.02 22.08
N MET A 156 58.61 38.13 22.60
CA MET A 156 58.93 39.32 21.85
C MET A 156 60.32 39.81 22.25
N PRO A 157 61.26 40.05 21.28
CA PRO A 157 62.56 40.59 21.61
C PRO A 157 62.49 42.03 22.08
N ILE A 158 63.25 42.39 23.05
CA ILE A 158 63.48 43.78 23.48
C ILE A 158 64.73 44.24 22.73
N MET A 159 64.58 45.24 21.87
CA MET A 159 65.68 45.71 20.99
C MET A 159 66.14 47.11 21.43
N ASN A 160 67.45 47.35 21.33
CA ASN A 160 67.98 48.68 21.43
C ASN A 160 67.88 49.47 20.09
N ALA A 161 68.25 50.76 20.14
CA ALA A 161 68.26 51.64 18.94
C ALA A 161 69.15 51.10 17.76
N LYS A 162 70.09 50.20 18.02
CA LYS A 162 70.97 49.56 17.04
C LYS A 162 70.44 48.20 16.56
N SER A 163 69.20 47.84 16.89
CA SER A 163 68.58 46.53 16.56
C SER A 163 69.25 45.32 17.19
N HIS A 164 69.95 45.46 18.29
CA HIS A 164 70.52 44.37 19.06
C HIS A 164 69.50 43.93 20.12
N VAL A 165 69.31 42.61 20.30
CA VAL A 165 68.37 42.03 21.24
C VAL A 165 69.00 42.09 22.65
N LEU A 166 68.44 42.90 23.54
CA LEU A 166 68.84 43.05 24.92
C LEU A 166 68.22 42.01 25.86
N GLY A 167 67.11 41.43 25.43
CA GLY A 167 66.40 40.43 26.21
C GLY A 167 65.08 40.05 25.50
N VAL A 168 64.32 39.22 26.11
CA VAL A 168 63.06 38.68 25.56
C VAL A 168 61.94 38.84 26.62
N VAL A 169 60.80 39.41 26.25
CA VAL A 169 59.53 39.32 26.99
C VAL A 169 58.84 38.03 26.61
N LEU A 170 58.52 37.20 27.57
CA LEU A 170 57.70 36.01 27.38
C LEU A 170 56.38 36.22 28.10
N LEU A 171 55.29 35.97 27.42
CA LEU A 171 53.94 35.88 27.97
C LEU A 171 53.49 34.43 27.98
N GLU A 172 53.02 33.98 29.10
CA GLU A 172 52.42 32.62 29.28
C GLU A 172 51.04 32.81 29.91
N SER A 173 50.08 32.05 29.42
CA SER A 173 48.78 31.93 30.05
C SER A 173 48.12 30.63 29.67
N THR A 174 47.17 30.19 30.48
CA THR A 174 46.30 29.05 30.13
C THR A 174 44.99 29.54 29.52
N LEU A 175 44.42 28.76 28.63
CA LEU A 175 43.08 29.05 28.09
C LEU A 175 42.05 29.25 29.25
N ARG A 176 42.26 28.66 30.38
CA ARG A 176 41.44 28.77 31.56
C ARG A 176 41.57 30.16 32.24
N GLU A 177 42.79 30.67 32.39
CA GLU A 177 43.05 31.98 33.01
C GLU A 177 42.59 33.16 32.13
N LEU A 178 42.59 32.99 30.82
CA LEU A 178 42.11 33.99 29.86
C LEU A 178 40.59 34.20 29.85
N GLY A 179 39.88 33.75 30.90
CA GLY A 179 38.46 34.03 31.09
C GLY A 179 37.51 32.90 30.67
N PHE A 180 38.06 31.68 30.37
CA PHE A 180 37.24 30.54 30.07
C PHE A 180 36.61 29.89 31.29
N ALA A 181 37.04 30.25 32.46
CA ALA A 181 36.52 29.68 33.68
C ALA A 181 35.08 30.12 34.07
N GLN A 182 34.55 31.15 33.42
CA GLN A 182 33.24 31.72 33.80
C GLN A 182 32.04 31.35 32.89
N VAL A 183 32.29 30.90 31.69
CA VAL A 183 31.22 30.21 30.93
C VAL A 183 31.49 28.73 31.02
N SER A 184 30.90 28.11 32.03
CA SER A 184 31.03 26.68 32.26
C SER A 184 30.72 25.99 30.91
N SER A 185 31.72 25.38 30.30
CA SER A 185 31.57 24.58 29.08
C SER A 185 30.46 23.51 29.25
N SER A 186 30.22 23.11 30.50
CA SER A 186 29.10 22.23 30.89
C SER A 186 27.73 22.87 30.66
N ASP A 187 27.54 24.18 30.85
CA ASP A 187 26.22 24.81 30.71
C ASP A 187 25.86 24.97 29.21
N ILE A 188 26.85 25.26 28.37
CA ILE A 188 26.67 25.29 26.92
C ILE A 188 26.37 23.90 26.38
N LEU A 189 27.09 22.89 26.89
CA LEU A 189 26.90 21.48 26.56
C LEU A 189 25.49 21.00 26.94
N LEU A 190 25.06 21.30 28.15
CA LEU A 190 23.73 20.94 28.64
C LEU A 190 22.62 21.63 27.87
N PHE A 191 22.79 22.92 27.54
CA PHE A 191 21.82 23.68 26.77
C PHE A 191 21.73 23.18 25.33
N SER A 192 22.87 22.97 24.64
CA SER A 192 22.90 22.46 23.26
C SER A 192 22.36 21.03 23.18
N GLY A 193 22.70 20.17 24.16
CA GLY A 193 22.16 18.82 24.30
C GLY A 193 20.65 18.81 24.52
N ALA A 194 20.13 19.69 25.36
CA ALA A 194 18.70 19.82 25.61
C ALA A 194 17.93 20.28 24.35
N VAL A 195 18.48 21.25 23.62
CA VAL A 195 17.90 21.73 22.34
C VAL A 195 17.93 20.63 21.28
N ALA A 196 19.05 19.92 21.14
CA ALA A 196 19.16 18.80 20.21
C ALA A 196 18.18 17.66 20.54
N PHE A 197 18.02 17.33 21.83
CA PHE A 197 17.06 16.34 22.28
C PHE A 197 15.61 16.77 21.99
N ALA A 198 15.25 18.01 22.28
CA ALA A 198 13.90 18.54 22.02
C ALA A 198 13.58 18.53 20.51
N LEU A 199 14.55 18.92 19.65
CA LEU A 199 14.42 18.91 18.21
C LEU A 199 14.25 17.46 17.69
N THR A 200 15.04 16.54 18.20
CA THR A 200 14.97 15.10 17.86
C THR A 200 13.61 14.51 18.24
N ALA A 201 13.11 14.83 19.44
CA ALA A 201 11.80 14.37 19.89
C ALA A 201 10.66 14.93 19.01
N LEU A 202 10.74 16.22 18.66
CA LEU A 202 9.77 16.87 17.78
C LEU A 202 9.75 16.23 16.38
N LEU A 203 10.93 16.08 15.76
CA LEU A 203 11.06 15.47 14.44
C LEU A 203 10.63 14.01 14.45
N GLY A 204 10.94 13.25 15.51
CA GLY A 204 10.46 11.87 15.70
C GLY A 204 8.95 11.78 15.80
N ALA A 205 8.31 12.70 16.53
CA ALA A 205 6.85 12.77 16.63
C ALA A 205 6.18 13.13 15.30
N LEU A 206 6.75 14.07 14.56
CA LEU A 206 6.29 14.45 13.21
C LEU A 206 6.43 13.27 12.24
N PHE A 207 7.57 12.60 12.22
CA PHE A 207 7.81 11.42 11.39
C PHE A 207 6.83 10.28 11.73
N SER A 208 6.59 10.05 13.02
CA SER A 208 5.61 9.05 13.47
C SER A 208 4.21 9.34 12.92
N ARG A 209 3.75 10.58 13.01
CA ARG A 209 2.42 10.98 12.51
C ARG A 209 2.32 10.96 10.99
N MET A 210 3.40 11.37 10.31
CA MET A 210 3.39 11.56 8.86
C MET A 210 3.55 10.24 8.09
N PHE A 211 4.33 9.27 8.62
CA PHE A 211 4.64 8.02 7.94
C PHE A 211 4.14 6.78 8.68
N ILE A 212 4.42 6.67 9.98
CA ILE A 212 4.18 5.42 10.71
C ILE A 212 2.69 5.14 10.91
N GLN A 213 1.93 6.14 11.36
CA GLN A 213 0.50 5.96 11.61
C GLN A 213 -0.29 5.58 10.36
N PRO A 214 -0.10 6.23 9.18
CA PRO A 214 -0.78 5.83 7.96
C PRO A 214 -0.41 4.41 7.49
N ILE A 215 0.87 4.03 7.55
CA ILE A 215 1.29 2.67 7.17
C ILE A 215 0.65 1.61 8.07
N THR A 216 0.59 1.85 9.38
CA THR A 216 -0.08 0.92 10.30
C THR A 216 -1.60 0.89 10.10
N ALA A 217 -2.20 1.98 9.61
CA ALA A 217 -3.61 1.99 9.24
C ALA A 217 -3.87 1.09 8.01
N VAL A 218 -3.03 1.19 6.97
CA VAL A 218 -3.09 0.31 5.78
C VAL A 218 -2.89 -1.15 6.18
N GLN A 219 -1.93 -1.44 7.05
CA GLN A 219 -1.68 -2.80 7.54
C GLN A 219 -2.89 -3.37 8.28
N ARG A 220 -3.52 -2.58 9.16
CA ARG A 220 -4.74 -3.01 9.88
C ARG A 220 -5.90 -3.23 8.93
N PHE A 221 -6.06 -2.37 7.93
CA PHE A 221 -7.08 -2.52 6.91
C PHE A 221 -6.89 -3.79 6.08
N ALA A 222 -5.65 -4.05 5.62
CA ALA A 222 -5.31 -5.31 4.93
C ALA A 222 -5.61 -6.54 5.81
N GLY A 223 -5.37 -6.46 7.13
CA GLY A 223 -5.74 -7.52 8.08
C GLY A 223 -7.26 -7.74 8.18
N ARG A 224 -8.07 -6.68 8.13
CA ARG A 224 -9.54 -6.78 8.09
C ARG A 224 -10.04 -7.42 6.79
N LEU A 225 -9.47 -7.03 5.65
CA LEU A 225 -9.77 -7.69 4.37
C LEU A 225 -9.43 -9.19 4.40
N ALA A 226 -8.29 -9.56 4.96
CA ALA A 226 -7.89 -10.97 5.11
C ALA A 226 -8.81 -11.76 6.05
N SER A 227 -9.50 -11.10 6.99
CA SER A 227 -10.52 -11.72 7.86
C SER A 227 -11.94 -11.74 7.25
N GLY A 228 -12.11 -11.24 6.02
CA GLY A 228 -13.38 -11.27 5.31
C GLY A 228 -14.27 -10.03 5.47
N GLU A 229 -13.74 -8.94 6.08
CA GLU A 229 -14.46 -7.68 6.23
C GLU A 229 -14.27 -6.79 4.99
N TYR A 230 -15.00 -7.08 3.91
CA TYR A 230 -14.84 -6.39 2.62
C TYR A 230 -15.66 -5.09 2.48
N ASP A 231 -16.58 -4.83 3.39
CA ASP A 231 -17.41 -3.62 3.47
C ASP A 231 -16.65 -2.40 4.02
N ALA A 232 -15.51 -2.63 4.67
CA ALA A 232 -14.68 -1.58 5.21
C ALA A 232 -14.08 -0.69 4.10
N ARG A 233 -13.89 0.60 4.41
CA ARG A 233 -13.23 1.58 3.52
C ARG A 233 -12.22 2.39 4.33
N MET A 234 -11.09 2.74 3.70
CA MET A 234 -10.03 3.49 4.36
C MET A 234 -10.31 5.00 4.45
N GLN A 235 -11.13 5.56 3.60
CA GLN A 235 -11.51 7.00 3.55
C GLN A 235 -10.30 7.93 3.68
N ASN A 236 -9.25 7.69 2.92
CA ASN A 236 -8.01 8.45 3.03
C ASN A 236 -7.98 9.60 2.01
N ALA A 237 -7.89 10.84 2.49
CA ALA A 237 -7.83 12.06 1.66
C ALA A 237 -6.41 12.45 1.21
N ARG A 238 -5.38 11.64 1.49
CA ARG A 238 -3.98 11.93 1.14
C ARG A 238 -3.74 11.85 -0.37
N ARG A 239 -2.81 12.72 -0.85
CA ARG A 239 -2.44 12.81 -2.27
C ARG A 239 -1.01 12.33 -2.55
N ASP A 240 -0.41 11.59 -1.61
CA ASP A 240 0.91 10.98 -1.70
C ASP A 240 0.81 9.47 -2.06
N GLU A 241 1.94 8.78 -2.12
CA GLU A 241 2.06 7.37 -2.45
C GLU A 241 1.30 6.47 -1.44
N ILE A 242 1.25 6.89 -0.18
CA ILE A 242 0.48 6.19 0.85
C ILE A 242 -1.03 6.34 0.58
N GLY A 243 -1.45 7.51 0.11
CA GLY A 243 -2.82 7.76 -0.33
C GLY A 243 -3.20 6.96 -1.58
N GLU A 244 -2.27 6.76 -2.52
CA GLU A 244 -2.46 5.90 -3.68
C GLU A 244 -2.59 4.43 -3.30
N LEU A 245 -1.74 3.96 -2.38
CA LEU A 245 -1.84 2.61 -1.81
C LEU A 245 -3.19 2.40 -1.11
N ALA A 246 -3.65 3.37 -0.33
CA ALA A 246 -4.95 3.31 0.34
C ALA A 246 -6.11 3.20 -0.67
N ARG A 247 -6.10 3.99 -1.75
CA ARG A 247 -7.10 3.90 -2.83
C ARG A 247 -7.07 2.55 -3.54
N SER A 248 -5.87 2.00 -3.80
CA SER A 248 -5.72 0.68 -4.40
C SER A 248 -6.31 -0.43 -3.51
N MET A 249 -6.14 -0.29 -2.19
CA MET A 249 -6.74 -1.19 -1.21
C MET A 249 -8.26 -1.07 -1.15
N ASP A 250 -8.83 0.15 -1.26
CA ASP A 250 -10.28 0.35 -1.33
C ASP A 250 -10.89 -0.29 -2.60
N ILE A 251 -10.21 -0.17 -3.76
CA ILE A 251 -10.61 -0.84 -5.01
C ILE A 251 -10.54 -2.36 -4.86
N LEU A 252 -9.53 -2.89 -4.18
CA LEU A 252 -9.42 -4.33 -3.91
C LEU A 252 -10.56 -4.80 -3.01
N ALA A 253 -10.90 -4.04 -1.97
CA ALA A 253 -12.02 -4.34 -1.08
C ALA A 253 -13.35 -4.41 -1.85
N GLU A 254 -13.60 -3.45 -2.74
CA GLU A 254 -14.79 -3.41 -3.58
C GLU A 254 -14.88 -4.64 -4.50
N ARG A 255 -13.78 -5.00 -5.17
CA ARG A 255 -13.75 -6.19 -6.03
C ARG A 255 -13.98 -7.49 -5.27
N LEU A 256 -13.44 -7.59 -4.05
CA LEU A 256 -13.63 -8.76 -3.19
C LEU A 256 -15.09 -8.86 -2.70
N ASP A 257 -15.70 -7.74 -2.33
CA ASP A 257 -17.11 -7.70 -1.94
C ASP A 257 -18.04 -8.07 -3.10
N ASP A 258 -17.79 -7.52 -4.30
CA ASP A 258 -18.50 -7.89 -5.52
C ASP A 258 -18.37 -9.40 -5.83
N ALA A 259 -17.16 -9.95 -5.69
CA ALA A 259 -16.93 -11.38 -5.92
C ALA A 259 -17.69 -12.23 -4.90
N ARG A 260 -17.66 -11.85 -3.61
CA ARG A 260 -18.41 -12.51 -2.54
C ARG A 260 -19.92 -12.48 -2.80
N GLN A 261 -20.46 -11.32 -3.15
CA GLN A 261 -21.89 -11.18 -3.44
C GLN A 261 -22.33 -12.02 -4.64
N ARG A 262 -21.47 -12.13 -5.68
CA ARG A 262 -21.75 -13.01 -6.82
C ARG A 262 -21.75 -14.49 -6.40
N ASP A 263 -20.81 -14.90 -5.57
CA ASP A 263 -20.71 -16.28 -5.08
C ASP A 263 -21.91 -16.63 -4.19
N GLU A 264 -22.30 -15.74 -3.29
CA GLU A 264 -23.50 -15.90 -2.46
C GLU A 264 -24.76 -16.06 -3.31
N ARG A 265 -24.96 -15.20 -4.32
CA ARG A 265 -26.10 -15.31 -5.24
C ARG A 265 -26.10 -16.61 -6.01
N LEU A 266 -24.93 -17.07 -6.47
CA LEU A 266 -24.81 -18.37 -7.14
C LEU A 266 -25.18 -19.52 -6.18
N HIS A 267 -24.73 -19.48 -4.95
CA HIS A 267 -25.05 -20.45 -3.92
C HIS A 267 -26.55 -20.49 -3.58
N GLU A 268 -27.17 -19.31 -3.45
CA GLU A 268 -28.62 -19.20 -3.24
C GLU A 268 -29.40 -19.77 -4.43
N GLN A 269 -29.01 -19.45 -5.66
CA GLN A 269 -29.64 -20.01 -6.87
C GLN A 269 -29.49 -21.51 -6.95
N GLN A 270 -28.31 -22.05 -6.63
CA GLN A 270 -28.10 -23.52 -6.58
C GLN A 270 -28.96 -24.17 -5.51
N SER A 271 -29.02 -23.61 -4.31
CA SER A 271 -29.82 -24.14 -3.21
C SER A 271 -31.30 -24.16 -3.54
N ALA A 272 -31.84 -23.06 -4.09
CA ALA A 272 -33.21 -22.96 -4.56
C ALA A 272 -33.51 -23.99 -5.66
N PHE A 273 -32.58 -24.19 -6.59
CA PHE A 273 -32.69 -25.19 -7.65
C PHE A 273 -32.80 -26.62 -7.08
N PHE A 274 -31.91 -27.02 -6.17
CA PHE A 274 -31.98 -28.33 -5.54
C PHE A 274 -33.25 -28.53 -4.71
N ALA A 275 -33.72 -27.52 -4.01
CA ALA A 275 -34.97 -27.58 -3.28
C ALA A 275 -36.17 -27.83 -4.22
N THR A 276 -36.20 -27.10 -5.37
CA THR A 276 -37.26 -27.25 -6.36
C THR A 276 -37.24 -28.67 -7.00
N ILE A 277 -36.05 -29.18 -7.40
CA ILE A 277 -35.90 -30.54 -7.91
C ILE A 277 -36.46 -31.55 -6.93
N SER A 278 -36.06 -31.45 -5.66
CA SER A 278 -36.48 -32.38 -4.61
C SER A 278 -38.01 -32.41 -4.45
N HIS A 279 -38.65 -31.22 -4.54
CA HIS A 279 -40.10 -31.10 -4.48
C HIS A 279 -40.80 -31.73 -5.71
N GLU A 280 -40.34 -31.42 -6.93
CA GLU A 280 -40.89 -31.92 -8.18
C GLU A 280 -40.69 -33.42 -8.39
N LEU A 281 -39.62 -34.00 -7.83
CA LEU A 281 -39.43 -35.46 -7.83
C LEU A 281 -40.28 -36.16 -6.77
N LYS A 282 -40.47 -35.54 -5.61
CA LYS A 282 -41.23 -36.13 -4.50
C LYS A 282 -42.73 -36.36 -4.84
N THR A 283 -43.32 -35.42 -5.59
CA THR A 283 -44.74 -35.44 -5.94
C THR A 283 -45.11 -36.69 -6.74
N PRO A 284 -44.54 -36.99 -7.93
CA PRO A 284 -44.90 -38.20 -8.70
C PRO A 284 -44.55 -39.49 -7.94
N VAL A 285 -43.45 -39.52 -7.18
CA VAL A 285 -43.11 -40.71 -6.33
C VAL A 285 -44.19 -40.95 -5.29
N THR A 286 -44.71 -39.87 -4.67
CA THR A 286 -45.78 -39.99 -3.67
C THR A 286 -47.07 -40.53 -4.31
N VAL A 287 -47.43 -40.04 -5.53
CA VAL A 287 -48.60 -40.50 -6.27
C VAL A 287 -48.48 -41.97 -6.64
N ILE A 288 -47.30 -42.37 -7.17
CA ILE A 288 -47.03 -43.80 -7.53
C ILE A 288 -47.12 -44.67 -6.29
N ARG A 289 -46.49 -44.28 -5.18
CA ARG A 289 -46.53 -45.04 -3.92
C ARG A 289 -47.97 -45.14 -3.39
N GLY A 290 -48.73 -44.04 -3.30
CA GLY A 290 -50.10 -44.03 -2.83
C GLY A 290 -51.01 -44.90 -3.70
N SER A 291 -50.81 -44.87 -5.03
CA SER A 291 -51.58 -45.73 -5.96
C SER A 291 -51.24 -47.21 -5.75
N LEU A 292 -49.97 -47.56 -5.51
CA LEU A 292 -49.55 -48.92 -5.19
C LEU A 292 -50.10 -49.40 -3.83
N GLU A 293 -50.07 -48.54 -2.82
CA GLU A 293 -50.64 -48.85 -1.48
C GLU A 293 -52.16 -49.09 -1.60
N ALA A 294 -52.91 -48.25 -2.35
CA ALA A 294 -54.36 -48.42 -2.57
C ALA A 294 -54.71 -49.73 -3.29
N LEU A 295 -53.89 -50.14 -4.29
CA LEU A 295 -54.04 -51.44 -4.97
C LEU A 295 -53.70 -52.61 -4.03
N ARG A 296 -52.61 -52.52 -3.28
CA ARG A 296 -52.22 -53.57 -2.35
C ARG A 296 -53.22 -53.79 -1.23
N ASP A 297 -53.79 -52.71 -0.68
CA ASP A 297 -54.72 -52.78 0.46
C ASP A 297 -56.18 -53.05 0.02
N GLY A 298 -56.38 -53.32 -1.29
CA GLY A 298 -57.72 -53.68 -1.81
C GLY A 298 -58.75 -52.56 -1.84
N VAL A 299 -58.30 -51.31 -1.65
CA VAL A 299 -59.17 -50.11 -1.71
C VAL A 299 -59.70 -49.94 -3.15
N VAL A 300 -58.90 -50.34 -4.14
CA VAL A 300 -59.26 -50.34 -5.57
C VAL A 300 -59.38 -51.79 -6.02
N SER A 301 -60.61 -52.24 -6.35
CA SER A 301 -60.87 -53.66 -6.62
C SER A 301 -61.60 -53.92 -7.94
N GLY A 302 -62.07 -52.89 -8.66
CA GLY A 302 -62.65 -53.01 -9.98
C GLY A 302 -61.61 -53.15 -11.07
N GLU A 303 -61.80 -54.03 -12.07
CA GLU A 303 -60.80 -54.28 -13.12
C GLU A 303 -60.50 -53.00 -13.92
N ASP A 304 -61.51 -52.15 -14.19
CA ASP A 304 -61.35 -50.86 -14.88
C ASP A 304 -60.63 -49.82 -14.00
N ASP A 305 -60.92 -49.80 -12.69
CA ASP A 305 -60.25 -48.90 -11.74
C ASP A 305 -58.76 -49.31 -11.54
N VAL A 306 -58.48 -50.61 -11.42
CA VAL A 306 -57.12 -51.11 -11.35
C VAL A 306 -56.33 -50.72 -12.62
N ARG A 307 -56.97 -50.85 -13.80
CA ARG A 307 -56.35 -50.50 -15.07
C ARG A 307 -56.10 -49.00 -15.17
N ALA A 308 -57.02 -48.16 -14.67
CA ALA A 308 -56.85 -46.69 -14.58
C ALA A 308 -55.68 -46.31 -13.66
N TYR A 309 -55.57 -46.89 -12.47
CA TYR A 309 -54.48 -46.65 -11.52
C TYR A 309 -53.09 -47.08 -12.07
N ILE A 310 -53.02 -48.22 -12.75
CA ILE A 310 -51.81 -48.67 -13.47
C ILE A 310 -51.47 -47.66 -14.58
N GLY A 311 -52.46 -47.21 -15.33
CA GLY A 311 -52.27 -46.18 -16.39
C GLY A 311 -51.72 -44.88 -15.82
N GLN A 312 -52.25 -44.43 -14.69
CA GLN A 312 -51.79 -43.23 -13.98
C GLN A 312 -50.32 -43.40 -13.51
N MET A 313 -50.00 -44.51 -12.83
CA MET A 313 -48.63 -44.78 -12.39
C MET A 313 -47.62 -44.79 -13.55
N LEU A 314 -48.01 -45.44 -14.68
CA LEU A 314 -47.17 -45.43 -15.90
C LEU A 314 -46.96 -44.02 -16.47
N ALA A 315 -47.99 -43.17 -16.42
CA ALA A 315 -47.86 -41.76 -16.83
C ALA A 315 -46.92 -40.97 -15.95
N GLU A 316 -47.01 -41.17 -14.61
CA GLU A 316 -46.09 -40.56 -13.64
C GLU A 316 -44.65 -41.06 -13.82
N CYS A 317 -44.41 -42.37 -13.99
CA CYS A 317 -43.11 -42.92 -14.30
C CYS A 317 -42.49 -42.32 -15.55
N LYS A 318 -43.25 -42.18 -16.65
CA LYS A 318 -42.80 -41.55 -17.91
C LYS A 318 -42.49 -40.05 -17.71
N GLY A 319 -43.28 -39.34 -16.91
CA GLY A 319 -43.07 -37.95 -16.53
C GLY A 319 -41.75 -37.79 -15.79
N LEU A 320 -41.51 -38.66 -14.79
CA LEU A 320 -40.29 -38.67 -13.98
C LEU A 320 -39.04 -38.98 -14.82
N GLN A 321 -39.14 -39.99 -15.70
CA GLN A 321 -38.06 -40.30 -16.63
C GLN A 321 -37.69 -39.13 -17.53
N ARG A 322 -38.68 -38.44 -18.10
CA ARG A 322 -38.48 -37.24 -18.93
C ARG A 322 -37.85 -36.15 -18.13
N MET A 323 -38.31 -35.89 -16.88
CA MET A 323 -37.73 -34.86 -16.01
C MET A 323 -36.24 -35.11 -15.71
N ILE A 324 -35.86 -36.37 -15.45
CA ILE A 324 -34.46 -36.74 -15.21
C ILE A 324 -33.60 -36.49 -16.46
N ILE A 325 -34.10 -36.83 -17.66
CA ILE A 325 -33.40 -36.58 -18.91
C ILE A 325 -33.22 -35.08 -19.15
N ASP A 326 -34.30 -34.32 -19.01
CA ASP A 326 -34.27 -32.84 -19.17
C ASP A 326 -33.29 -32.17 -18.20
N LEU A 327 -33.24 -32.65 -16.93
CA LEU A 327 -32.33 -32.15 -15.91
C LEU A 327 -30.87 -32.45 -16.24
N LEU A 328 -30.57 -33.67 -16.69
CA LEU A 328 -29.22 -34.05 -17.09
C LEU A 328 -28.76 -33.26 -18.31
N GLU A 329 -29.66 -33.02 -19.26
CA GLU A 329 -29.36 -32.20 -20.43
C GLU A 329 -29.10 -30.72 -20.08
N LEU A 330 -29.96 -30.13 -19.25
CA LEU A 330 -29.77 -28.78 -18.76
C LEU A 330 -28.45 -28.62 -18.02
N SER A 331 -28.12 -29.58 -17.14
CA SER A 331 -26.85 -29.64 -16.42
C SER A 331 -25.65 -29.69 -17.36
N ARG A 332 -25.72 -30.53 -18.42
CA ARG A 332 -24.68 -30.63 -19.44
C ARG A 332 -24.54 -29.32 -20.22
N LEU A 333 -25.66 -28.74 -20.67
CA LEU A 333 -25.66 -27.47 -21.40
C LEU A 333 -25.11 -26.31 -20.56
N GLN A 334 -25.25 -26.31 -19.25
CA GLN A 334 -24.72 -25.28 -18.35
C GLN A 334 -23.25 -25.46 -17.99
N ASN A 335 -22.70 -26.65 -18.21
CA ASN A 335 -21.29 -26.87 -17.97
C ASN A 335 -20.44 -26.19 -19.05
N ALA A 336 -19.55 -25.29 -18.64
CA ALA A 336 -18.67 -24.57 -19.55
C ALA A 336 -17.71 -25.49 -20.34
N GLY A 337 -17.42 -26.67 -19.79
CA GLY A 337 -16.60 -27.69 -20.46
C GLY A 337 -17.34 -28.57 -21.45
N PHE A 338 -18.67 -28.44 -21.59
CA PHE A 338 -19.45 -29.20 -22.54
C PHE A 338 -19.34 -28.59 -23.95
N SER A 339 -18.74 -29.32 -24.87
CA SER A 339 -18.64 -28.92 -26.27
C SER A 339 -19.89 -29.35 -27.07
N LEU A 340 -20.50 -28.40 -27.79
CA LEU A 340 -21.52 -28.68 -28.77
C LEU A 340 -20.87 -29.35 -29.98
N ASN A 341 -21.62 -30.23 -30.65
CA ASN A 341 -21.18 -30.83 -31.90
C ASN A 341 -21.51 -29.87 -33.06
N MET A 342 -20.69 -28.83 -33.18
CA MET A 342 -20.89 -27.76 -34.14
C MET A 342 -20.57 -28.28 -35.56
N GLY A 343 -21.54 -28.14 -36.48
CA GLY A 343 -21.43 -28.49 -37.88
C GLY A 343 -22.18 -27.50 -38.73
N GLU A 344 -22.11 -27.64 -40.07
CA GLU A 344 -22.95 -26.87 -40.98
C GLU A 344 -24.38 -27.41 -40.92
N VAL A 345 -25.33 -26.51 -40.64
CA VAL A 345 -26.76 -26.83 -40.52
C VAL A 345 -27.53 -26.01 -41.56
N ASP A 346 -28.27 -26.69 -42.43
CA ASP A 346 -29.30 -26.07 -43.23
C ASP A 346 -30.60 -25.94 -42.41
N VAL A 347 -30.96 -24.70 -42.09
CA VAL A 347 -32.16 -24.42 -41.27
C VAL A 347 -33.43 -24.86 -41.99
N ARG A 348 -33.44 -24.94 -43.35
CA ARG A 348 -34.58 -25.46 -44.10
C ARG A 348 -34.80 -26.95 -43.84
N GLU A 349 -33.74 -27.76 -43.89
CA GLU A 349 -33.83 -29.19 -43.58
C GLU A 349 -34.27 -29.39 -42.09
N LEU A 350 -33.72 -28.58 -41.21
CA LEU A 350 -34.09 -28.59 -39.79
C LEU A 350 -35.61 -28.31 -39.61
N LEU A 351 -36.15 -27.29 -40.29
CA LEU A 351 -37.58 -26.96 -40.19
C LEU A 351 -38.46 -28.06 -40.82
N SER A 352 -38.04 -28.66 -41.90
CA SER A 352 -38.77 -29.78 -42.54
C SER A 352 -38.85 -30.99 -41.62
N ASP A 353 -37.75 -31.38 -40.95
CA ASP A 353 -37.70 -32.49 -40.01
C ASP A 353 -38.55 -32.24 -38.77
N VAL A 354 -38.49 -31.00 -38.26
CA VAL A 354 -39.33 -30.57 -37.12
C VAL A 354 -40.80 -30.55 -37.49
N ALA A 355 -41.17 -30.06 -38.71
CA ALA A 355 -42.52 -30.03 -39.20
C ALA A 355 -43.16 -31.44 -39.33
N MET A 356 -42.42 -32.41 -39.86
CA MET A 356 -42.87 -33.81 -39.91
C MET A 356 -43.18 -34.38 -38.52
N SER A 357 -42.29 -34.10 -37.53
CA SER A 357 -42.46 -34.58 -36.18
C SER A 357 -43.66 -33.97 -35.48
N VAL A 358 -43.94 -32.68 -35.69
CA VAL A 358 -45.03 -31.94 -35.08
C VAL A 358 -46.35 -32.23 -35.76
N GLY A 359 -46.37 -32.43 -37.11
CA GLY A 359 -47.55 -32.77 -37.89
C GLY A 359 -48.32 -33.97 -37.32
N ALA A 360 -47.60 -35.06 -37.03
CA ALA A 360 -48.19 -36.27 -36.43
C ALA A 360 -48.75 -36.01 -35.02
N LEU A 361 -48.17 -35.04 -34.27
CA LEU A 361 -48.67 -34.69 -32.93
C LEU A 361 -49.96 -33.84 -33.03
N CYS A 362 -50.01 -32.90 -33.98
CA CYS A 362 -51.14 -32.06 -34.25
C CYS A 362 -52.37 -32.88 -34.70
N GLU A 363 -52.17 -33.84 -35.62
CA GLU A 363 -53.24 -34.74 -36.08
C GLU A 363 -53.88 -35.50 -34.91
N ARG A 364 -53.08 -36.08 -34.03
CA ARG A 364 -53.57 -36.81 -32.83
C ARG A 364 -54.38 -35.92 -31.89
N LYS A 365 -54.08 -34.60 -31.83
CA LYS A 365 -54.75 -33.65 -30.96
C LYS A 365 -55.89 -32.90 -31.67
N GLY A 366 -56.03 -33.02 -32.95
CA GLY A 366 -57.00 -32.29 -33.77
C GLY A 366 -56.67 -30.79 -33.92
N VAL A 367 -55.39 -30.43 -33.88
CA VAL A 367 -54.90 -29.06 -34.07
C VAL A 367 -54.48 -28.88 -35.53
N VAL A 368 -54.81 -27.75 -36.14
CA VAL A 368 -54.45 -27.44 -37.51
C VAL A 368 -53.00 -26.98 -37.58
N PHE A 369 -52.13 -27.76 -38.19
CA PHE A 369 -50.72 -27.36 -38.38
C PHE A 369 -50.50 -26.74 -39.75
N VAL A 370 -49.89 -25.55 -39.77
CA VAL A 370 -49.53 -24.83 -41.00
C VAL A 370 -47.99 -24.60 -41.01
N CYS A 371 -47.32 -25.20 -41.96
CA CYS A 371 -45.90 -24.97 -42.17
C CYS A 371 -45.72 -24.22 -43.48
N SER A 372 -45.07 -23.07 -43.44
CA SER A 372 -44.67 -22.32 -44.64
C SER A 372 -43.21 -22.63 -44.97
N GLU A 373 -42.99 -23.20 -46.17
CA GLU A 373 -41.62 -23.52 -46.60
C GLU A 373 -40.78 -22.25 -46.75
N PRO A 374 -39.53 -22.28 -46.22
CA PRO A 374 -38.61 -21.15 -46.35
C PRO A 374 -38.28 -20.89 -47.83
N GLN A 375 -38.36 -19.61 -48.27
CA GLN A 375 -38.05 -19.22 -49.65
C GLN A 375 -36.53 -19.26 -49.94
N CYS A 376 -35.66 -19.20 -48.94
CA CYS A 376 -34.21 -19.24 -49.05
C CYS A 376 -33.59 -20.27 -48.10
N ALA A 377 -32.52 -20.93 -48.54
CA ALA A 377 -31.68 -21.72 -47.66
C ALA A 377 -30.90 -20.80 -46.70
N LEU A 378 -30.92 -21.11 -45.43
CA LEU A 378 -30.08 -20.45 -44.41
C LEU A 378 -29.11 -21.49 -43.87
N LEU A 379 -27.82 -21.33 -44.21
CA LEU A 379 -26.74 -22.14 -43.68
C LEU A 379 -26.14 -21.44 -42.44
N MET A 380 -26.00 -22.17 -41.38
CA MET A 380 -25.36 -21.68 -40.15
C MET A 380 -24.47 -22.76 -39.51
N THR A 381 -23.52 -22.33 -38.71
CA THR A 381 -22.76 -23.26 -37.86
C THR A 381 -23.50 -23.51 -36.56
N GLY A 382 -23.87 -24.76 -36.29
CA GLY A 382 -24.61 -25.12 -35.08
C GLY A 382 -24.65 -26.63 -34.81
N ASP A 383 -25.18 -27.01 -33.65
CA ASP A 383 -25.47 -28.40 -33.32
C ASP A 383 -26.90 -28.74 -33.75
N TYR A 384 -27.03 -29.49 -34.82
CA TYR A 384 -28.32 -29.87 -35.44
C TYR A 384 -29.29 -30.49 -34.42
N ALA A 385 -28.79 -31.41 -33.59
CA ALA A 385 -29.65 -32.13 -32.64
C ALA A 385 -30.18 -31.18 -31.57
N ARG A 386 -29.37 -30.21 -31.11
CA ARG A 386 -29.76 -29.21 -30.12
C ARG A 386 -30.71 -28.16 -30.70
N LEU A 387 -30.47 -27.68 -31.91
CA LEU A 387 -31.38 -26.76 -32.62
C LEU A 387 -32.75 -27.41 -32.86
N ARG A 388 -32.76 -28.68 -33.28
CA ARG A 388 -33.99 -29.47 -33.42
C ARG A 388 -34.74 -29.57 -32.08
N GLN A 389 -34.04 -29.89 -30.99
CA GLN A 389 -34.59 -29.99 -29.65
C GLN A 389 -35.21 -28.65 -29.19
N MET A 390 -34.52 -27.52 -29.45
CA MET A 390 -34.98 -26.17 -29.14
C MET A 390 -36.35 -25.89 -29.80
N LEU A 391 -36.45 -26.12 -31.09
CA LEU A 391 -37.71 -25.86 -31.84
C LEU A 391 -38.83 -26.81 -31.41
N LEU A 392 -38.50 -28.09 -31.21
CA LEU A 392 -39.50 -29.08 -30.76
C LEU A 392 -40.05 -28.77 -29.37
N ALA A 393 -39.21 -28.24 -28.44
CA ALA A 393 -39.66 -27.85 -27.08
C ALA A 393 -40.74 -26.73 -27.15
N VAL A 394 -40.58 -25.79 -28.07
CA VAL A 394 -41.57 -24.68 -28.22
C VAL A 394 -42.81 -25.15 -28.98
N LEU A 395 -42.64 -25.94 -30.05
CA LEU A 395 -43.76 -26.48 -30.81
C LEU A 395 -44.60 -27.49 -30.03
N ASP A 396 -43.99 -28.32 -29.18
CA ASP A 396 -44.70 -29.23 -28.25
C ASP A 396 -45.60 -28.42 -27.28
N ASN A 397 -45.06 -27.32 -26.75
CA ASN A 397 -45.85 -26.37 -25.95
C ASN A 397 -46.96 -25.72 -26.76
N ALA A 398 -46.70 -25.22 -27.97
CA ALA A 398 -47.70 -24.65 -28.85
C ALA A 398 -48.87 -25.61 -29.11
N VAL A 399 -48.54 -26.86 -29.49
CA VAL A 399 -49.54 -27.90 -29.71
C VAL A 399 -50.28 -28.20 -28.44
N LYS A 400 -49.60 -28.34 -27.28
CA LYS A 400 -50.15 -28.73 -26.00
C LYS A 400 -51.17 -27.72 -25.49
N PHE A 401 -50.93 -26.41 -25.64
CA PHE A 401 -51.78 -25.35 -25.14
C PHE A 401 -52.79 -24.82 -26.13
N THR A 402 -52.80 -25.32 -27.40
CA THR A 402 -53.74 -24.97 -28.44
C THR A 402 -54.95 -25.93 -28.37
N PRO A 403 -56.20 -25.45 -28.27
CA PRO A 403 -57.40 -26.29 -28.38
C PRO A 403 -57.58 -26.94 -29.72
N ALA A 404 -58.30 -28.08 -29.77
CA ALA A 404 -58.61 -28.73 -31.03
C ALA A 404 -59.38 -27.79 -31.97
N GLY A 405 -59.10 -27.86 -33.30
CA GLY A 405 -59.63 -26.96 -34.29
C GLY A 405 -58.97 -25.63 -34.46
N LYS A 406 -58.07 -25.26 -33.54
CA LYS A 406 -57.23 -24.04 -33.61
C LYS A 406 -55.94 -24.33 -34.33
N ARG A 407 -55.15 -23.28 -34.61
CA ARG A 407 -53.94 -23.32 -35.50
C ARG A 407 -52.65 -23.21 -34.71
N VAL A 408 -51.64 -23.98 -35.16
CA VAL A 408 -50.23 -23.79 -34.82
C VAL A 408 -49.49 -23.60 -36.14
N SER A 409 -48.66 -22.57 -36.24
CA SER A 409 -47.91 -22.27 -37.48
C SER A 409 -46.41 -22.24 -37.22
N LEU A 410 -45.64 -22.74 -38.20
CA LEU A 410 -44.20 -22.65 -38.29
C LEU A 410 -43.85 -21.97 -39.61
N SER A 411 -43.15 -20.85 -39.52
CA SER A 411 -42.72 -20.09 -40.69
C SER A 411 -41.32 -19.51 -40.53
N MET A 412 -40.70 -19.06 -41.61
CA MET A 412 -39.43 -18.39 -41.61
C MET A 412 -39.48 -17.12 -42.43
N GLU A 413 -39.03 -16.00 -41.89
CA GLU A 413 -38.92 -14.69 -42.52
C GLU A 413 -37.46 -14.23 -42.43
N GLY A 414 -36.75 -14.22 -43.55
CA GLY A 414 -35.32 -13.92 -43.58
C GLY A 414 -34.53 -14.89 -42.67
N HIS A 415 -33.89 -14.38 -41.64
CA HIS A 415 -33.13 -15.15 -40.66
C HIS A 415 -33.93 -15.46 -39.37
N THR A 416 -35.24 -15.20 -39.37
CA THR A 416 -36.09 -15.39 -38.21
C THR A 416 -37.07 -16.53 -38.40
N VAL A 417 -36.98 -17.56 -37.56
CA VAL A 417 -37.96 -18.65 -37.45
C VAL A 417 -39.05 -18.23 -36.48
N ILE A 418 -40.30 -18.37 -36.90
CA ILE A 418 -41.49 -17.94 -36.20
C ILE A 418 -42.35 -19.15 -35.89
N VAL A 419 -42.65 -19.35 -34.61
CA VAL A 419 -43.61 -20.34 -34.12
C VAL A 419 -44.79 -19.57 -33.50
N ALA A 420 -45.96 -19.69 -34.09
CA ALA A 420 -47.15 -19.02 -33.52
C ALA A 420 -48.30 -20.03 -33.29
N ASP A 421 -49.00 -19.84 -32.17
CA ASP A 421 -50.14 -20.65 -31.78
C ASP A 421 -51.36 -19.77 -31.48
N GLU A 422 -52.57 -20.34 -31.66
CA GLU A 422 -53.84 -19.76 -31.26
C GLU A 422 -54.36 -20.35 -29.94
N GLY A 423 -53.41 -20.60 -29.00
CA GLY A 423 -53.68 -21.20 -27.72
C GLY A 423 -54.21 -20.24 -26.68
N ILE A 424 -54.12 -20.66 -25.43
CA ILE A 424 -54.63 -19.89 -24.27
C ILE A 424 -53.87 -18.59 -24.03
N GLY A 425 -52.66 -18.47 -24.61
CA GLY A 425 -51.76 -17.34 -24.34
C GLY A 425 -51.15 -17.33 -22.98
N ILE A 426 -50.23 -16.38 -22.74
CA ILE A 426 -49.47 -16.20 -21.53
C ILE A 426 -49.75 -14.78 -20.96
N PRO A 427 -50.07 -14.63 -19.70
CA PRO A 427 -50.21 -13.32 -19.04
C PRO A 427 -48.89 -12.51 -19.12
N GLU A 428 -49.00 -11.20 -19.32
CA GLU A 428 -47.84 -10.31 -19.46
C GLU A 428 -46.88 -10.40 -18.27
N GLU A 429 -47.42 -10.54 -17.06
CA GLU A 429 -46.64 -10.69 -15.81
C GLU A 429 -45.80 -11.97 -15.80
N GLU A 430 -46.21 -13.01 -16.54
CA GLU A 430 -45.49 -14.29 -16.58
C GLU A 430 -44.45 -14.35 -17.73
N LEU A 431 -44.56 -13.45 -18.74
CA LEU A 431 -43.67 -13.47 -19.91
C LEU A 431 -42.17 -13.36 -19.55
N ALA A 432 -41.85 -12.54 -18.56
CA ALA A 432 -40.47 -12.39 -18.10
C ALA A 432 -39.87 -13.67 -17.46
N HIS A 433 -40.76 -14.59 -17.04
CA HIS A 433 -40.38 -15.75 -16.25
C HIS A 433 -40.55 -17.10 -16.95
N ILE A 434 -41.03 -17.13 -18.20
CA ILE A 434 -41.34 -18.39 -18.91
C ILE A 434 -40.13 -19.26 -19.19
N PHE A 435 -38.92 -18.69 -19.19
CA PHE A 435 -37.66 -19.39 -19.38
C PHE A 435 -37.03 -19.87 -18.06
N GLU A 436 -37.63 -19.51 -16.91
CA GLU A 436 -37.19 -20.00 -15.62
C GLU A 436 -37.46 -21.52 -15.48
N ARG A 437 -36.60 -22.20 -14.76
CA ARG A 437 -36.68 -23.64 -14.54
C ARG A 437 -37.90 -23.99 -13.69
N PHE A 438 -38.59 -25.10 -14.04
CA PHE A 438 -39.77 -25.61 -13.34
C PHE A 438 -40.98 -24.65 -13.31
N ARG A 439 -40.95 -23.57 -14.13
CA ARG A 439 -42.05 -22.63 -14.18
C ARG A 439 -43.22 -23.24 -14.96
N ARG A 440 -44.40 -23.19 -14.37
CA ARG A 440 -45.66 -23.60 -14.99
C ARG A 440 -46.68 -22.46 -14.81
N THR A 441 -47.40 -22.10 -15.87
CA THR A 441 -48.50 -21.12 -15.79
C THR A 441 -49.64 -21.64 -14.91
N ARG A 442 -50.16 -20.82 -14.03
CA ARG A 442 -51.27 -21.17 -13.14
C ARG A 442 -52.57 -21.31 -13.97
N GLY A 443 -53.09 -22.54 -14.08
CA GLY A 443 -54.44 -22.74 -14.66
C GLY A 443 -54.58 -23.85 -15.69
N GLY A 444 -53.55 -24.60 -16.02
CA GLY A 444 -53.67 -25.70 -16.96
C GLY A 444 -53.36 -27.06 -16.32
N ASN A 445 -54.24 -28.07 -16.57
CA ASN A 445 -54.00 -29.50 -16.25
C ASN A 445 -52.88 -30.07 -17.13
N ALA A 446 -51.82 -29.29 -17.34
CA ALA A 446 -50.82 -29.54 -18.36
C ALA A 446 -49.64 -30.33 -17.82
N GLN A 447 -49.55 -31.58 -18.25
CA GLN A 447 -48.38 -32.46 -18.08
C GLN A 447 -47.13 -31.80 -18.72
N GLY A 448 -46.08 -31.54 -17.97
CA GLY A 448 -44.80 -31.06 -18.47
C GLY A 448 -43.82 -30.82 -17.34
N THR A 449 -42.52 -30.96 -17.64
CA THR A 449 -41.43 -30.88 -16.68
C THR A 449 -41.13 -29.40 -16.24
N GLY A 450 -41.60 -28.41 -17.00
CA GLY A 450 -41.22 -26.99 -16.81
C GLY A 450 -39.75 -26.71 -17.14
N LEU A 451 -39.06 -27.66 -17.77
CA LEU A 451 -37.65 -27.54 -18.16
C LEU A 451 -37.45 -27.24 -19.66
N GLY A 452 -38.45 -27.55 -20.50
CA GLY A 452 -38.32 -27.45 -21.96
C GLY A 452 -37.97 -26.05 -22.43
N LEU A 453 -38.64 -24.98 -21.92
CA LEU A 453 -38.31 -23.60 -22.29
C LEU A 453 -36.98 -23.14 -21.72
N ALA A 454 -36.57 -23.63 -20.56
CA ALA A 454 -35.23 -23.35 -20.00
C ALA A 454 -34.12 -24.00 -20.85
N ILE A 455 -34.32 -25.22 -21.34
CA ILE A 455 -33.42 -25.88 -22.28
C ILE A 455 -33.39 -25.11 -23.62
N CYS A 456 -34.56 -24.68 -24.11
CA CYS A 456 -34.66 -23.86 -25.32
C CYS A 456 -33.83 -22.58 -25.23
N SER A 457 -33.96 -21.84 -24.13
CA SER A 457 -33.20 -20.61 -23.87
C SER A 457 -31.70 -20.88 -23.78
N GLU A 458 -31.27 -21.96 -23.14
CA GLU A 458 -29.85 -22.32 -23.02
C GLU A 458 -29.23 -22.72 -24.38
N VAL A 459 -29.96 -23.47 -25.19
CA VAL A 459 -29.54 -23.81 -26.55
C VAL A 459 -29.42 -22.56 -27.40
N ALA A 460 -30.43 -21.68 -27.37
CA ALA A 460 -30.41 -20.43 -28.11
C ALA A 460 -29.21 -19.53 -27.72
N ARG A 461 -28.97 -19.40 -26.40
CA ARG A 461 -27.83 -18.64 -25.85
C ARG A 461 -26.48 -19.18 -26.37
N ARG A 462 -26.33 -20.50 -26.44
CA ARG A 462 -25.09 -21.14 -26.93
C ARG A 462 -24.88 -21.07 -28.44
N HIS A 463 -25.94 -20.77 -29.19
CA HIS A 463 -25.90 -20.59 -30.62
C HIS A 463 -26.04 -19.14 -31.07
N ASP A 464 -25.98 -18.18 -30.13
CA ASP A 464 -26.17 -16.76 -30.37
C ASP A 464 -27.52 -16.43 -31.04
N ILE A 465 -28.55 -17.25 -30.80
CA ILE A 465 -29.91 -17.07 -31.30
C ILE A 465 -30.68 -16.18 -30.33
N ARG A 466 -31.25 -15.10 -30.84
CA ARG A 466 -32.11 -14.22 -30.05
C ARG A 466 -33.54 -14.74 -30.05
N ILE A 467 -34.17 -14.84 -28.88
CA ILE A 467 -35.57 -15.22 -28.69
C ILE A 467 -36.39 -13.98 -28.32
N ASP A 468 -37.40 -13.67 -29.11
CA ASP A 468 -38.42 -12.67 -28.75
C ASP A 468 -39.78 -13.38 -28.63
N VAL A 469 -40.55 -13.03 -27.61
CA VAL A 469 -41.87 -13.66 -27.31
C VAL A 469 -42.95 -12.58 -27.21
N THR A 470 -44.03 -12.79 -27.91
CA THR A 470 -45.24 -11.96 -27.81
C THR A 470 -46.43 -12.85 -27.52
N SER A 471 -47.23 -12.53 -26.52
CA SER A 471 -48.41 -13.31 -26.19
C SER A 471 -49.55 -12.43 -25.67
N ARG A 472 -50.78 -12.89 -25.89
CA ARG A 472 -52.00 -12.31 -25.28
C ARG A 472 -52.88 -13.44 -24.80
N VAL A 473 -53.44 -13.29 -23.60
CA VAL A 473 -54.40 -14.25 -23.06
C VAL A 473 -55.58 -14.44 -24.01
N SER A 474 -55.94 -15.69 -24.28
CA SER A 474 -56.97 -16.13 -25.25
C SER A 474 -56.73 -15.78 -26.72
N ALA A 475 -55.59 -15.22 -27.07
CA ALA A 475 -55.21 -14.91 -28.47
C ALA A 475 -54.04 -15.75 -28.99
N GLY A 476 -53.27 -16.40 -28.10
CA GLY A 476 -52.14 -17.24 -28.41
C GLY A 476 -50.77 -16.63 -28.15
N THR A 477 -49.75 -17.34 -28.54
CA THR A 477 -48.34 -16.97 -28.34
C THR A 477 -47.53 -17.06 -29.64
N THR A 478 -46.58 -16.14 -29.80
CA THR A 478 -45.64 -16.13 -30.91
C THR A 478 -44.23 -16.06 -30.37
N PHE A 479 -43.39 -17.05 -30.70
CA PHE A 479 -41.98 -17.09 -30.49
C PHE A 479 -41.25 -16.75 -31.78
N ARG A 480 -40.26 -15.85 -31.73
CA ARG A 480 -39.37 -15.48 -32.81
C ARG A 480 -37.96 -15.84 -32.48
N PHE A 481 -37.31 -16.66 -33.29
CA PHE A 481 -35.93 -17.08 -33.17
C PHE A 481 -35.12 -16.41 -34.25
N THR A 482 -34.37 -15.37 -33.95
CA THR A 482 -33.49 -14.72 -34.90
C THR A 482 -32.12 -15.36 -34.87
N PHE A 483 -31.79 -16.03 -35.96
CA PHE A 483 -30.51 -16.70 -36.13
C PHE A 483 -29.43 -15.67 -36.48
N PRO A 484 -28.19 -15.89 -36.06
CA PRO A 484 -27.07 -15.01 -36.45
C PRO A 484 -26.85 -15.08 -37.96
N ASP A 485 -26.43 -13.96 -38.53
CA ASP A 485 -25.98 -13.94 -39.91
C ASP A 485 -24.85 -14.94 -40.06
N GLY A 486 -25.04 -15.95 -40.90
CA GLY A 486 -24.02 -16.94 -41.19
C GLY A 486 -22.80 -16.22 -41.75
N GLY A 487 -21.82 -15.94 -40.86
CA GLY A 487 -20.55 -15.36 -41.30
C GLY A 487 -19.91 -16.28 -42.33
N ARG A 488 -19.63 -15.70 -43.50
CA ARG A 488 -18.82 -16.31 -44.55
C ARG A 488 -17.42 -16.63 -44.05
#